data_2fd715861245621328983f1be9c2243f
#
_entry.id   2fd715861245621328983f1be9c2243f
#
_cell.length_a   1.000
_cell.length_b   1.000
_cell.length_c   1.000
_cell.angle_alpha   90.00
_cell.angle_beta   90.00
_cell.angle_gamma   90.00
#
_symmetry.space_group_name_H-M   'P 1'
#
loop_
_entity.id
_entity.type
_entity.pdbx_description
1 polymer ?
#
loop_
_entity_poly.entity_id
_entity_poly.type
_entity_poly.pdbx_seq_one_letter_code
_entity_poly.pdbx_strand_id
1 'polypeptide(L)'
;MRTLFILPPSKFALREAVGITALPLGLAYLASVLEVEGQRVKIIDCPTLNYDMRSLEKEVKGFKPDVVGITSTTSTIYDAYKVAELIKEINSKAKVVIGGPHVSFTAKETLKECPFIDIVVRGEGEITTKELMLHLEKGLSLEEVKGISFRKNGKIVETEDRPFIKNLDKLPFPAYHLLPMDKYKVGKHRFANTITSRGCPFSCIFCSSSELCGRVWRARSPENVVEELKVLKSEYDVSEIEFLDDTFTLNSRRVEKICDLMIKENLNLSWSASSRVNTITQRLADIMKKAGCHTIYLGIESGSQKILDLIQKGISVIQAEKAVQIVKRADINALGSFIIGVPGETAKSIKKTIRFAKRLNLNFVQFSICTPYPGTRLYKIAKEKGLILTQDWSKYTILDPVMKTPGILGKELKKWLMRAYLSFYLRPKFLFEQIRRRDLFFFKKALKAGLNYVKG
;
A
#
# COMPACT_ATOMS: atom_id res chain seq x y z
N MET A 1 8.80 -14.61 -24.95
CA MET A 1 8.32 -13.20 -25.15
C MET A 1 9.14 -12.22 -24.34
N ARG A 2 9.11 -10.91 -24.68
CA ARG A 2 9.69 -9.81 -23.90
C ARG A 2 8.60 -9.12 -23.13
N THR A 3 8.67 -9.15 -21.81
CA THR A 3 7.67 -8.56 -20.93
C THR A 3 8.23 -7.32 -20.22
N LEU A 4 7.54 -6.20 -20.28
CA LEU A 4 7.91 -4.97 -19.62
C LEU A 4 6.88 -4.64 -18.54
N PHE A 5 7.30 -4.57 -17.28
CA PHE A 5 6.46 -4.08 -16.18
C PHE A 5 6.71 -2.61 -15.89
N ILE A 6 5.65 -1.84 -15.71
CA ILE A 6 5.73 -0.39 -15.52
C ILE A 6 4.93 0.03 -14.28
N LEU A 7 5.61 0.73 -13.37
CA LEU A 7 4.97 1.62 -12.41
C LEU A 7 4.90 3.02 -13.08
N PRO A 8 3.69 3.53 -13.40
CA PRO A 8 3.52 4.75 -14.19
C PRO A 8 4.15 5.99 -13.57
N PRO A 9 4.55 6.98 -14.38
CA PRO A 9 4.88 8.31 -13.89
C PRO A 9 3.65 8.90 -13.20
N SER A 10 3.74 9.16 -11.91
CA SER A 10 2.64 9.77 -11.15
C SER A 10 3.17 10.86 -10.22
N LYS A 11 2.45 11.98 -10.15
CA LYS A 11 2.70 13.08 -9.20
C LYS A 11 1.92 12.83 -7.91
N PHE A 12 2.18 11.71 -7.24
CA PHE A 12 1.44 11.43 -6.01
C PHE A 12 1.97 12.27 -4.84
N ALA A 13 1.12 13.12 -4.29
CA ALA A 13 1.46 14.09 -3.24
C ALA A 13 2.09 13.48 -1.99
N LEU A 14 1.76 12.23 -1.64
CA LEU A 14 2.32 11.55 -0.48
C LEU A 14 3.83 11.29 -0.62
N ARG A 15 4.28 10.95 -1.83
CA ARG A 15 5.70 10.74 -2.12
C ARG A 15 6.51 12.02 -1.96
N GLU A 16 6.02 13.13 -2.49
CA GLU A 16 6.67 14.45 -2.34
C GLU A 16 6.68 14.90 -0.88
N ALA A 17 5.62 14.59 -0.13
CA ALA A 17 5.50 14.96 1.27
C ALA A 17 6.40 14.12 2.18
N VAL A 18 6.49 12.80 1.98
CA VAL A 18 7.21 11.87 2.86
C VAL A 18 8.62 11.58 2.35
N GLY A 19 8.88 11.70 1.05
CA GLY A 19 10.20 11.49 0.41
C GLY A 19 10.71 10.05 0.51
N ILE A 20 9.82 9.09 0.69
CA ILE A 20 10.11 7.66 0.68
C ILE A 20 9.43 7.08 -0.56
N THR A 21 10.17 6.32 -1.34
CA THR A 21 9.62 5.56 -2.47
C THR A 21 9.65 4.09 -2.09
N ALA A 22 8.48 3.46 -2.03
CA ALA A 22 8.37 2.03 -1.82
C ALA A 22 8.70 1.27 -3.11
N LEU A 23 9.34 0.11 -3.00
CA LEU A 23 9.58 -0.78 -4.12
C LEU A 23 8.24 -1.28 -4.68
N PRO A 24 8.07 -1.40 -6.00
CA PRO A 24 6.88 -1.98 -6.60
C PRO A 24 6.88 -3.51 -6.48
N LEU A 25 6.75 -4.02 -5.24
CA LEU A 25 6.87 -5.46 -4.94
C LEU A 25 5.96 -6.34 -5.79
N GLY A 26 4.74 -5.89 -6.07
CA GLY A 26 3.82 -6.64 -6.93
C GLY A 26 4.45 -6.91 -8.31
N LEU A 27 5.06 -5.89 -8.93
CA LEU A 27 5.74 -6.05 -10.22
C LEU A 27 6.99 -6.92 -10.09
N ALA A 28 7.74 -6.79 -8.99
CA ALA A 28 8.94 -7.58 -8.75
C ALA A 28 8.61 -9.08 -8.54
N TYR A 29 7.51 -9.42 -7.87
CA TYR A 29 7.02 -10.80 -7.77
C TYR A 29 6.56 -11.35 -9.12
N LEU A 30 5.83 -10.56 -9.92
CA LEU A 30 5.44 -10.98 -11.27
C LEU A 30 6.66 -11.25 -12.15
N ALA A 31 7.66 -10.38 -12.07
CA ALA A 31 8.90 -10.51 -12.83
C ALA A 31 9.64 -11.79 -12.42
N SER A 32 9.84 -12.05 -11.13
CA SER A 32 10.55 -13.24 -10.67
C SER A 32 9.87 -14.54 -11.10
N VAL A 33 8.54 -14.60 -11.08
CA VAL A 33 7.78 -15.77 -11.55
C VAL A 33 7.99 -15.98 -13.06
N LEU A 34 8.02 -14.92 -13.86
CA LEU A 34 8.27 -15.03 -15.30
C LEU A 34 9.72 -15.37 -15.65
N GLU A 35 10.69 -14.90 -14.87
CA GLU A 35 12.12 -15.27 -15.06
C GLU A 35 12.35 -16.77 -14.79
N VAL A 36 11.68 -17.34 -13.78
CA VAL A 36 11.70 -18.80 -13.54
C VAL A 36 11.16 -19.58 -14.74
N GLU A 37 10.24 -19.02 -15.51
CA GLU A 37 9.74 -19.60 -16.77
C GLU A 37 10.61 -19.25 -17.99
N GLY A 38 11.79 -18.67 -17.78
CA GLY A 38 12.75 -18.35 -18.86
C GLY A 38 12.36 -17.13 -19.71
N GLN A 39 11.43 -16.30 -19.28
CA GLN A 39 11.03 -15.10 -20.03
C GLN A 39 12.00 -13.94 -19.80
N ARG A 40 12.17 -13.11 -20.84
CA ARG A 40 12.95 -11.87 -20.72
C ARG A 40 12.08 -10.76 -20.14
N VAL A 41 12.40 -10.33 -18.92
CA VAL A 41 11.61 -9.35 -18.18
C VAL A 41 12.42 -8.09 -17.91
N LYS A 42 11.74 -6.92 -17.86
CA LYS A 42 12.27 -5.64 -17.40
C LYS A 42 11.23 -4.95 -16.53
N ILE A 43 11.68 -4.22 -15.51
CA ILE A 43 10.83 -3.36 -14.69
C ILE A 43 11.27 -1.91 -14.85
N ILE A 44 10.31 -1.00 -15.02
CA ILE A 44 10.52 0.45 -14.99
C ILE A 44 9.69 1.05 -13.86
N ASP A 45 10.35 1.50 -12.81
CA ASP A 45 9.77 2.32 -11.75
C ASP A 45 9.97 3.79 -12.12
N CYS A 46 9.03 4.35 -12.89
CA CYS A 46 9.11 5.72 -13.36
C CYS A 46 9.26 6.74 -12.22
N PRO A 47 8.49 6.63 -11.13
CA PRO A 47 8.67 7.47 -9.97
C PRO A 47 10.09 7.46 -9.39
N THR A 48 10.70 6.32 -9.15
CA THR A 48 12.05 6.23 -8.56
C THR A 48 13.13 6.68 -9.52
N LEU A 49 12.94 6.45 -10.81
CA LEU A 49 13.85 6.87 -11.87
C LEU A 49 13.67 8.34 -12.26
N ASN A 50 12.64 9.03 -11.73
CA ASN A 50 12.20 10.36 -12.17
C ASN A 50 11.91 10.42 -13.68
N TYR A 51 11.35 9.34 -14.22
CA TYR A 51 10.97 9.29 -15.63
C TYR A 51 9.60 9.97 -15.84
N ASP A 52 9.55 10.82 -16.83
CA ASP A 52 8.33 11.33 -17.45
C ASP A 52 7.89 10.43 -18.62
N MET A 53 6.81 10.83 -19.33
CA MET A 53 6.31 10.07 -20.46
C MET A 53 7.31 9.98 -21.62
N ARG A 54 8.15 11.00 -21.84
CA ARG A 54 9.18 11.02 -22.89
C ARG A 54 10.33 10.05 -22.59
N SER A 55 10.75 10.02 -21.33
CA SER A 55 11.78 9.08 -20.85
C SER A 55 11.28 7.64 -20.96
N LEU A 56 10.02 7.39 -20.57
CA LEU A 56 9.38 6.10 -20.69
C LEU A 56 9.29 5.65 -22.17
N GLU A 57 8.91 6.53 -23.06
CA GLU A 57 8.82 6.27 -24.51
C GLU A 57 10.14 5.75 -25.08
N LYS A 58 11.27 6.37 -24.73
CA LYS A 58 12.61 5.91 -25.15
C LYS A 58 12.91 4.50 -24.69
N GLU A 59 12.61 4.20 -23.42
CA GLU A 59 12.81 2.88 -22.83
C GLU A 59 11.95 1.79 -23.50
N VAL A 60 10.68 2.09 -23.78
CA VAL A 60 9.78 1.19 -24.49
C VAL A 60 10.26 0.91 -25.90
N LYS A 61 10.65 1.96 -26.67
CA LYS A 61 11.19 1.81 -28.03
C LYS A 61 12.48 1.01 -28.05
N GLY A 62 13.34 1.18 -27.04
CA GLY A 62 14.60 0.43 -26.91
C GLY A 62 14.36 -1.05 -26.57
N PHE A 63 13.47 -1.36 -25.64
CA PHE A 63 13.20 -2.73 -25.19
C PHE A 63 12.33 -3.52 -26.17
N LYS A 64 11.42 -2.85 -26.89
CA LYS A 64 10.47 -3.43 -27.86
C LYS A 64 9.67 -4.59 -27.25
N PRO A 65 8.85 -4.34 -26.21
CA PRO A 65 8.10 -5.37 -25.52
C PRO A 65 7.00 -5.99 -26.40
N ASP A 66 6.77 -7.29 -26.20
CA ASP A 66 5.63 -8.01 -26.76
C ASP A 66 4.41 -7.85 -25.85
N VAL A 67 4.65 -7.80 -24.53
CA VAL A 67 3.64 -7.60 -23.48
C VAL A 67 4.09 -6.51 -22.53
N VAL A 68 3.17 -5.61 -22.17
CA VAL A 68 3.41 -4.58 -21.15
C VAL A 68 2.43 -4.74 -20.01
N GLY A 69 2.95 -4.99 -18.80
CA GLY A 69 2.17 -5.04 -17.57
C GLY A 69 2.24 -3.71 -16.82
N ILE A 70 1.11 -3.11 -16.54
CA ILE A 70 1.00 -1.82 -15.83
C ILE A 70 0.33 -2.07 -14.47
N THR A 71 0.85 -1.48 -13.41
CA THR A 71 0.18 -1.50 -12.09
C THR A 71 -0.48 -0.16 -11.78
N SER A 72 -1.59 -0.19 -11.05
CA SER A 72 -2.27 1.03 -10.62
C SER A 72 -2.95 0.89 -9.27
N THR A 73 -3.01 2.01 -8.57
CA THR A 73 -3.91 2.24 -7.44
C THR A 73 -5.09 3.12 -7.91
N THR A 74 -6.08 3.34 -7.05
CA THR A 74 -7.25 4.15 -7.45
C THR A 74 -6.86 5.56 -7.88
N SER A 75 -5.97 6.22 -7.15
CA SER A 75 -5.56 7.60 -7.46
C SER A 75 -4.62 7.73 -8.65
N THR A 76 -4.03 6.64 -9.14
CA THR A 76 -3.05 6.65 -10.24
C THR A 76 -3.57 5.97 -11.52
N ILE A 77 -4.85 5.60 -11.57
CA ILE A 77 -5.41 4.84 -12.70
C ILE A 77 -5.33 5.62 -14.02
N TYR A 78 -5.58 6.94 -14.00
CA TYR A 78 -5.49 7.75 -15.21
C TYR A 78 -4.05 7.89 -15.74
N ASP A 79 -3.04 7.83 -14.86
CA ASP A 79 -1.65 7.80 -15.30
C ASP A 79 -1.32 6.44 -15.96
N ALA A 80 -1.91 5.34 -15.46
CA ALA A 80 -1.80 4.03 -16.11
C ALA A 80 -2.48 4.01 -17.49
N TYR A 81 -3.61 4.71 -17.66
CA TYR A 81 -4.29 4.85 -18.95
C TYR A 81 -3.43 5.59 -19.99
N LYS A 82 -2.77 6.68 -19.59
CA LYS A 82 -1.83 7.41 -20.47
C LYS A 82 -0.65 6.53 -20.90
N VAL A 83 -0.14 5.69 -19.98
CA VAL A 83 0.91 4.73 -20.34
C VAL A 83 0.38 3.69 -21.34
N ALA A 84 -0.83 3.17 -21.14
CA ALA A 84 -1.45 2.22 -22.07
C ALA A 84 -1.61 2.81 -23.48
N GLU A 85 -2.06 4.05 -23.58
CA GLU A 85 -2.15 4.83 -24.83
C GLU A 85 -0.79 4.95 -25.51
N LEU A 86 0.22 5.44 -24.80
CA LEU A 86 1.61 5.54 -25.31
C LEU A 86 2.13 4.21 -25.85
N ILE A 87 1.87 3.10 -25.16
CA ILE A 87 2.32 1.77 -25.62
C ILE A 87 1.68 1.44 -26.96
N LYS A 88 0.36 1.69 -27.12
CA LYS A 88 -0.34 1.39 -28.37
C LYS A 88 0.06 2.31 -29.51
N GLU A 89 0.44 3.55 -29.24
CA GLU A 89 1.04 4.48 -30.24
C GLU A 89 2.39 3.97 -30.73
N ILE A 90 3.25 3.46 -29.83
CA ILE A 90 4.57 2.94 -30.19
C ILE A 90 4.45 1.59 -30.92
N ASN A 91 3.62 0.68 -30.43
CA ASN A 91 3.41 -0.65 -30.97
C ASN A 91 1.96 -1.12 -30.72
N SER A 92 1.09 -0.95 -31.70
CA SER A 92 -0.32 -1.36 -31.63
C SER A 92 -0.52 -2.87 -31.41
N LYS A 93 0.48 -3.70 -31.75
CA LYS A 93 0.45 -5.16 -31.58
C LYS A 93 0.83 -5.61 -30.16
N ALA A 94 1.56 -4.78 -29.39
CA ALA A 94 1.92 -5.10 -28.01
C ALA A 94 0.66 -5.31 -27.17
N LYS A 95 0.64 -6.37 -26.36
CA LYS A 95 -0.47 -6.62 -25.44
C LYS A 95 -0.30 -5.78 -24.18
N VAL A 96 -1.29 -4.96 -23.88
CA VAL A 96 -1.32 -4.13 -22.67
C VAL A 96 -2.17 -4.82 -21.61
N VAL A 97 -1.53 -5.20 -20.53
CA VAL A 97 -2.11 -5.87 -19.37
C VAL A 97 -2.06 -4.92 -18.18
N ILE A 98 -3.14 -4.75 -17.46
CA ILE A 98 -3.17 -3.94 -16.23
C ILE A 98 -3.56 -4.78 -15.03
N GLY A 99 -2.92 -4.53 -13.89
CA GLY A 99 -3.23 -5.16 -12.60
C GLY A 99 -3.18 -4.16 -11.46
N GLY A 100 -3.35 -4.66 -10.26
CA GLY A 100 -3.30 -3.87 -9.03
C GLY A 100 -4.67 -3.69 -8.35
N PRO A 101 -4.67 -3.03 -7.17
CA PRO A 101 -5.83 -3.03 -6.29
C PRO A 101 -7.07 -2.32 -6.89
N HIS A 102 -6.90 -1.28 -7.69
CA HIS A 102 -8.04 -0.59 -8.29
C HIS A 102 -8.78 -1.48 -9.29
N VAL A 103 -8.05 -1.97 -10.29
CA VAL A 103 -8.63 -2.70 -11.40
C VAL A 103 -9.14 -4.09 -11.02
N SER A 104 -8.67 -4.64 -9.90
CA SER A 104 -9.22 -5.89 -9.34
C SER A 104 -10.70 -5.75 -8.97
N PHE A 105 -11.17 -4.54 -8.64
CA PHE A 105 -12.56 -4.26 -8.29
C PHE A 105 -13.35 -3.54 -9.37
N THR A 106 -12.67 -3.02 -10.40
CA THR A 106 -13.26 -2.19 -11.46
C THR A 106 -12.90 -2.68 -12.86
N ALA A 107 -12.69 -3.99 -13.04
CA ALA A 107 -12.15 -4.54 -14.28
C ALA A 107 -13.01 -4.20 -15.52
N LYS A 108 -14.34 -4.31 -15.42
CA LYS A 108 -15.25 -3.94 -16.51
C LYS A 108 -15.23 -2.45 -16.82
N GLU A 109 -15.26 -1.64 -15.77
CA GLU A 109 -15.19 -0.18 -15.87
C GLU A 109 -13.87 0.24 -16.51
N THR A 110 -12.76 -0.31 -16.04
CA THR A 110 -11.41 -0.08 -16.59
C THR A 110 -11.34 -0.38 -18.09
N LEU A 111 -11.85 -1.53 -18.50
CA LEU A 111 -11.90 -1.88 -19.92
C LEU A 111 -12.82 -0.96 -20.73
N LYS A 112 -13.93 -0.45 -20.16
CA LYS A 112 -14.81 0.51 -20.83
C LYS A 112 -14.17 1.90 -20.94
N GLU A 113 -13.50 2.35 -19.88
CA GLU A 113 -12.89 3.69 -19.78
C GLU A 113 -11.64 3.81 -20.67
N CYS A 114 -10.84 2.76 -20.82
CA CYS A 114 -9.58 2.80 -21.56
C CYS A 114 -9.55 1.73 -22.68
N PRO A 115 -9.71 2.12 -23.95
CA PRO A 115 -9.68 1.18 -25.09
C PRO A 115 -8.29 0.60 -25.36
N PHE A 116 -7.23 1.21 -24.84
CA PHE A 116 -5.83 0.82 -25.02
C PHE A 116 -5.41 -0.36 -24.14
N ILE A 117 -6.23 -0.75 -23.14
CA ILE A 117 -6.01 -1.92 -22.30
C ILE A 117 -6.64 -3.14 -22.94
N ASP A 118 -5.86 -4.19 -23.17
CA ASP A 118 -6.34 -5.46 -23.72
C ASP A 118 -6.90 -6.37 -22.62
N ILE A 119 -6.20 -6.48 -21.47
CA ILE A 119 -6.47 -7.46 -20.42
C ILE A 119 -6.31 -6.81 -19.03
N VAL A 120 -7.21 -7.15 -18.13
CA VAL A 120 -7.13 -6.83 -16.70
C VAL A 120 -6.85 -8.10 -15.93
N VAL A 121 -5.82 -8.11 -15.06
CA VAL A 121 -5.54 -9.17 -14.09
C VAL A 121 -6.13 -8.78 -12.75
N ARG A 122 -7.00 -9.63 -12.19
CA ARG A 122 -7.69 -9.42 -10.91
C ARG A 122 -7.05 -10.24 -9.79
N GLY A 123 -6.99 -9.66 -8.58
CA GLY A 123 -6.47 -10.33 -7.39
C GLY A 123 -4.96 -10.58 -7.40
N GLU A 124 -4.53 -11.75 -6.91
CA GLU A 124 -3.11 -12.14 -6.92
C GLU A 124 -2.66 -12.50 -8.32
N GLY A 125 -1.63 -11.79 -8.80
CA GLY A 125 -1.23 -11.84 -10.20
C GLY A 125 -0.22 -12.91 -10.57
N GLU A 126 0.51 -13.50 -9.63
CA GLU A 126 1.69 -14.32 -9.91
C GLU A 126 1.37 -15.54 -10.78
N ILE A 127 0.42 -16.38 -10.35
CA ILE A 127 0.02 -17.57 -11.11
C ILE A 127 -0.78 -17.17 -12.36
N THR A 128 -1.64 -16.14 -12.24
CA THR A 128 -2.43 -15.62 -13.37
C THR A 128 -1.53 -15.11 -14.49
N THR A 129 -0.49 -14.33 -14.14
CA THR A 129 0.43 -13.80 -15.16
C THR A 129 1.23 -14.90 -15.84
N LYS A 130 1.73 -15.89 -15.07
CA LYS A 130 2.41 -17.07 -15.64
C LYS A 130 1.54 -17.77 -16.69
N GLU A 131 0.31 -18.10 -16.33
CA GLU A 131 -0.64 -18.79 -17.21
C GLU A 131 -1.03 -17.92 -18.40
N LEU A 132 -1.27 -16.62 -18.18
CA LEU A 132 -1.57 -15.66 -19.24
C LEU A 132 -0.45 -15.58 -20.27
N MET A 133 0.81 -15.49 -19.84
CA MET A 133 1.94 -15.43 -20.75
C MET A 133 2.07 -16.70 -21.60
N LEU A 134 1.84 -17.87 -21.00
CA LEU A 134 1.82 -19.14 -21.72
C LEU A 134 0.74 -19.17 -22.82
N HIS A 135 -0.49 -18.71 -22.48
CA HIS A 135 -1.60 -18.65 -23.43
C HIS A 135 -1.34 -17.66 -24.57
N LEU A 136 -0.78 -16.48 -24.26
CA LEU A 136 -0.40 -15.49 -25.27
C LEU A 136 0.70 -16.00 -26.21
N GLU A 137 1.70 -16.71 -25.68
CA GLU A 137 2.82 -17.23 -26.45
C GLU A 137 2.40 -18.37 -27.40
N LYS A 138 1.51 -19.23 -26.93
CA LYS A 138 1.01 -20.38 -27.70
C LYS A 138 -0.24 -20.09 -28.52
N GLY A 139 -0.82 -18.89 -28.44
CA GLY A 139 -2.07 -18.53 -29.10
C GLY A 139 -3.30 -19.30 -28.57
N LEU A 140 -3.28 -19.73 -27.30
CA LEU A 140 -4.36 -20.47 -26.67
C LEU A 140 -5.50 -19.53 -26.23
N SER A 141 -6.68 -20.10 -25.94
CA SER A 141 -7.85 -19.33 -25.50
C SER A 141 -7.61 -18.66 -24.15
N LEU A 142 -7.86 -17.35 -24.07
CA LEU A 142 -7.80 -16.59 -22.82
C LEU A 142 -8.97 -16.92 -21.87
N GLU A 143 -10.03 -17.53 -22.34
CA GLU A 143 -11.19 -17.93 -21.52
C GLU A 143 -10.83 -19.00 -20.46
N GLU A 144 -9.75 -19.73 -20.69
CA GLU A 144 -9.23 -20.75 -19.77
C GLU A 144 -8.38 -20.17 -18.64
N VAL A 145 -7.88 -18.93 -18.80
CA VAL A 145 -7.04 -18.27 -17.78
C VAL A 145 -7.93 -17.68 -16.68
N LYS A 146 -7.84 -18.21 -15.46
CA LYS A 146 -8.60 -17.69 -14.33
C LYS A 146 -8.06 -16.33 -13.87
N GLY A 147 -8.97 -15.47 -13.39
CA GLY A 147 -8.62 -14.19 -12.75
C GLY A 147 -8.33 -13.06 -13.75
N ILE A 148 -8.84 -13.15 -15.00
CA ILE A 148 -8.69 -12.06 -15.97
C ILE A 148 -10.03 -11.53 -16.47
N SER A 149 -9.99 -10.32 -16.99
CA SER A 149 -11.07 -9.74 -17.81
C SER A 149 -10.45 -9.18 -19.08
N PHE A 150 -11.07 -9.40 -20.23
CA PHE A 150 -10.53 -9.00 -21.53
C PHE A 150 -11.63 -8.74 -22.59
N ARG A 151 -11.24 -8.16 -23.73
CA ARG A 151 -12.16 -7.94 -24.84
C ARG A 151 -12.14 -9.12 -25.83
N LYS A 152 -13.32 -9.61 -26.17
CA LYS A 152 -13.53 -10.61 -27.22
C LYS A 152 -14.73 -10.21 -28.05
N ASN A 153 -14.56 -10.04 -29.37
CA ASN A 153 -15.63 -9.70 -30.31
C ASN A 153 -16.50 -8.50 -29.86
N GLY A 154 -15.85 -7.42 -29.37
CA GLY A 154 -16.53 -6.21 -28.89
C GLY A 154 -17.20 -6.34 -27.51
N LYS A 155 -17.17 -7.52 -26.89
CA LYS A 155 -17.72 -7.76 -25.55
C LYS A 155 -16.61 -7.90 -24.52
N ILE A 156 -16.90 -7.54 -23.27
CA ILE A 156 -16.01 -7.78 -22.15
C ILE A 156 -16.35 -9.15 -21.56
N VAL A 157 -15.35 -10.02 -21.51
CA VAL A 157 -15.41 -11.36 -20.90
C VAL A 157 -14.69 -11.30 -19.57
N GLU A 158 -15.29 -11.84 -18.52
CA GLU A 158 -14.64 -12.07 -17.22
C GLU A 158 -14.56 -13.57 -16.98
N THR A 159 -13.36 -14.06 -16.75
CA THR A 159 -13.15 -15.46 -16.37
C THR A 159 -13.41 -15.68 -14.88
N GLU A 160 -13.49 -16.93 -14.46
CA GLU A 160 -13.61 -17.28 -13.03
C GLU A 160 -12.49 -16.65 -12.21
N ASP A 161 -12.80 -16.21 -11.00
CA ASP A 161 -11.78 -15.70 -10.09
C ASP A 161 -10.78 -16.78 -9.69
N ARG A 162 -9.51 -16.40 -9.61
CA ARG A 162 -8.47 -17.33 -9.20
C ARG A 162 -8.47 -17.49 -7.68
N PRO A 163 -8.40 -18.74 -7.17
CA PRO A 163 -8.19 -18.97 -5.75
C PRO A 163 -6.87 -18.37 -5.28
N PHE A 164 -6.86 -17.85 -4.05
CA PHE A 164 -5.66 -17.30 -3.43
C PHE A 164 -4.54 -18.33 -3.27
N ILE A 165 -3.30 -17.90 -3.42
CA ILE A 165 -2.11 -18.72 -3.25
C ILE A 165 -2.02 -19.19 -1.79
N LYS A 166 -2.14 -20.48 -1.55
CA LYS A 166 -2.18 -21.06 -0.18
C LYS A 166 -0.80 -21.04 0.48
N ASN A 167 0.23 -21.45 -0.23
CA ASN A 167 1.61 -21.52 0.28
C ASN A 167 2.46 -20.42 -0.37
N LEU A 168 2.74 -19.35 0.39
CA LEU A 168 3.51 -18.21 -0.08
C LEU A 168 5.01 -18.49 -0.17
N ASP A 169 5.54 -19.50 0.52
CA ASP A 169 6.95 -19.90 0.44
C ASP A 169 7.33 -20.52 -0.92
N LYS A 170 6.32 -20.92 -1.73
CA LYS A 170 6.54 -21.42 -3.08
C LYS A 170 6.77 -20.31 -4.12
N LEU A 171 6.50 -19.08 -3.76
CA LEU A 171 6.82 -17.95 -4.63
C LEU A 171 8.31 -17.67 -4.57
N PRO A 172 8.96 -17.41 -5.71
CA PRO A 172 10.33 -16.90 -5.71
C PRO A 172 10.38 -15.55 -5.00
N PHE A 173 11.52 -15.15 -4.47
CA PHE A 173 11.71 -13.80 -3.95
C PHE A 173 11.51 -12.77 -5.07
N PRO A 174 11.09 -11.54 -4.74
CA PRO A 174 10.96 -10.47 -5.73
C PRO A 174 12.24 -10.30 -6.55
N ALA A 175 12.11 -10.02 -7.82
CA ALA A 175 13.24 -9.77 -8.73
C ALA A 175 13.89 -8.41 -8.41
N TYR A 176 14.56 -8.31 -7.26
CA TYR A 176 15.22 -7.09 -6.79
C TYR A 176 16.30 -6.59 -7.76
N HIS A 177 16.99 -7.49 -8.46
CA HIS A 177 18.00 -7.18 -9.46
C HIS A 177 17.46 -6.41 -10.68
N LEU A 178 16.15 -6.44 -10.92
CA LEU A 178 15.48 -5.65 -11.96
C LEU A 178 15.05 -4.25 -11.48
N LEU A 179 15.27 -3.93 -10.21
CA LEU A 179 14.90 -2.65 -9.61
C LEU A 179 16.15 -1.78 -9.38
N PRO A 180 16.03 -0.45 -9.41
CA PRO A 180 17.12 0.47 -9.10
C PRO A 180 17.38 0.55 -7.58
N MET A 181 17.88 -0.56 -6.99
CA MET A 181 18.00 -0.75 -5.54
C MET A 181 18.87 0.32 -4.85
N ASP A 182 19.80 0.92 -5.57
CA ASP A 182 20.64 2.04 -5.10
C ASP A 182 19.87 3.35 -4.88
N LYS A 183 18.68 3.48 -5.49
CA LYS A 183 17.84 4.70 -5.40
C LYS A 183 16.78 4.65 -4.29
N TYR A 184 16.46 3.48 -3.76
CA TYR A 184 15.53 3.39 -2.63
C TYR A 184 16.26 3.69 -1.32
N LYS A 185 15.95 4.85 -0.72
CA LYS A 185 16.64 5.34 0.49
C LYS A 185 15.70 6.04 1.45
N VAL A 186 15.98 5.86 2.74
CA VAL A 186 15.41 6.66 3.83
C VAL A 186 16.57 7.37 4.53
N GLY A 187 16.69 8.68 4.31
CA GLY A 187 17.89 9.40 4.73
C GLY A 187 19.13 8.89 4.02
N LYS A 188 20.11 8.39 4.78
CA LYS A 188 21.34 7.77 4.26
C LYS A 188 21.28 6.25 4.13
N HIS A 189 20.22 5.62 4.63
CA HIS A 189 20.07 4.17 4.67
C HIS A 189 19.42 3.65 3.40
N ARG A 190 19.95 2.57 2.82
CA ARG A 190 19.28 1.83 1.77
C ARG A 190 18.06 1.13 2.35
N PHE A 191 16.96 1.27 1.66
CA PHE A 191 15.64 0.87 2.10
C PHE A 191 15.04 -0.18 1.17
N ALA A 192 14.37 -1.16 1.77
CA ALA A 192 13.46 -2.05 1.05
C ALA A 192 12.17 -2.26 1.86
N ASN A 193 11.12 -2.59 1.15
CA ASN A 193 9.92 -3.13 1.75
C ASN A 193 9.78 -4.61 1.39
N THR A 194 9.13 -5.39 2.24
CA THR A 194 8.82 -6.80 2.01
C THR A 194 7.42 -7.14 2.54
N ILE A 195 6.85 -8.23 2.04
CA ILE A 195 5.55 -8.75 2.49
C ILE A 195 5.78 -10.16 3.04
N THR A 196 5.41 -10.37 4.29
CA THR A 196 5.59 -11.66 4.97
C THR A 196 4.28 -12.43 5.13
N SER A 197 3.14 -11.77 4.97
CA SER A 197 1.81 -12.37 5.00
C SER A 197 0.82 -11.61 4.12
N ARG A 198 -0.24 -12.28 3.69
CA ARG A 198 -1.33 -11.73 2.88
C ARG A 198 -2.67 -12.09 3.47
N GLY A 199 -3.63 -11.18 3.33
CA GLY A 199 -4.99 -11.35 3.84
C GLY A 199 -5.15 -10.88 5.27
N CYS A 200 -6.37 -10.43 5.59
CA CYS A 200 -6.71 -9.89 6.90
C CYS A 200 -8.07 -10.42 7.36
N PRO A 201 -8.15 -11.11 8.52
CA PRO A 201 -9.40 -11.73 8.95
C PRO A 201 -10.45 -10.74 9.49
N PHE A 202 -10.09 -9.47 9.59
CA PHE A 202 -10.98 -8.44 10.13
C PHE A 202 -11.91 -7.85 9.08
N SER A 203 -13.06 -7.31 9.53
CA SER A 203 -14.16 -6.85 8.68
C SER A 203 -14.33 -5.33 8.66
N CYS A 204 -13.24 -4.57 8.80
CA CYS A 204 -13.29 -3.11 8.73
C CYS A 204 -13.91 -2.64 7.41
N ILE A 205 -15.02 -1.87 7.48
CA ILE A 205 -15.80 -1.54 6.27
C ILE A 205 -15.09 -0.64 5.25
N PHE A 206 -14.05 0.08 5.69
CA PHE A 206 -13.29 1.02 4.86
C PHE A 206 -12.05 0.40 4.19
N CYS A 207 -11.65 -0.81 4.61
CA CYS A 207 -10.41 -1.43 4.18
C CYS A 207 -10.66 -2.40 3.02
N SER A 208 -9.84 -2.31 1.97
CA SER A 208 -9.91 -3.21 0.82
C SER A 208 -9.05 -4.47 0.94
N SER A 209 -8.15 -4.55 1.92
CA SER A 209 -7.19 -5.66 2.04
C SER A 209 -7.87 -7.03 2.16
N SER A 210 -8.91 -7.13 3.00
CA SER A 210 -9.66 -8.40 3.15
C SER A 210 -10.44 -8.80 1.91
N GLU A 211 -10.83 -7.85 1.08
CA GLU A 211 -11.54 -8.13 -0.17
C GLU A 211 -10.55 -8.43 -1.31
N LEU A 212 -9.37 -7.81 -1.32
CA LEU A 212 -8.33 -8.01 -2.33
C LEU A 212 -7.50 -9.28 -2.09
N CYS A 213 -7.04 -9.48 -0.85
CA CYS A 213 -6.13 -10.56 -0.47
C CYS A 213 -6.81 -11.69 0.30
N GLY A 214 -8.14 -11.60 0.49
CA GLY A 214 -8.95 -12.58 1.22
C GLY A 214 -8.99 -12.36 2.71
N ARG A 215 -10.02 -12.94 3.34
CA ARG A 215 -10.22 -12.94 4.80
C ARG A 215 -9.47 -14.06 5.51
N VAL A 216 -8.80 -14.92 4.75
CA VAL A 216 -7.93 -15.96 5.28
C VAL A 216 -6.50 -15.46 5.29
N TRP A 217 -5.94 -15.31 6.47
CA TRP A 217 -4.55 -14.91 6.62
C TRP A 217 -3.62 -16.06 6.23
N ARG A 218 -2.68 -15.77 5.35
CA ARG A 218 -1.68 -16.72 4.81
C ARG A 218 -0.31 -16.08 4.99
N ALA A 219 0.66 -16.85 5.48
CA ALA A 219 1.96 -16.32 5.82
C ALA A 219 3.09 -17.20 5.27
N ARG A 220 4.19 -16.55 4.99
CA ARG A 220 5.47 -17.18 4.73
C ARG A 220 6.06 -17.73 6.03
N SER A 221 6.85 -18.78 5.96
CA SER A 221 7.58 -19.29 7.12
C SER A 221 8.58 -18.26 7.65
N PRO A 222 8.89 -18.27 8.95
CA PRO A 222 9.93 -17.40 9.50
C PRO A 222 11.27 -17.53 8.79
N GLU A 223 11.64 -18.76 8.45
CA GLU A 223 12.87 -19.09 7.73
C GLU A 223 12.90 -18.45 6.35
N ASN A 224 11.83 -18.58 5.57
CA ASN A 224 11.73 -17.99 4.24
C ASN A 224 11.81 -16.45 4.29
N VAL A 225 11.20 -15.83 5.30
CA VAL A 225 11.31 -14.36 5.50
C VAL A 225 12.75 -13.95 5.80
N VAL A 226 13.42 -14.66 6.69
CA VAL A 226 14.80 -14.31 7.09
C VAL A 226 15.80 -14.53 5.94
N GLU A 227 15.60 -15.55 5.12
CA GLU A 227 16.42 -15.74 3.91
C GLU A 227 16.30 -14.55 2.94
N GLU A 228 15.09 -14.05 2.69
CA GLU A 228 14.91 -12.82 1.88
C GLU A 228 15.63 -11.62 2.50
N LEU A 229 15.55 -11.44 3.83
CA LEU A 229 16.26 -10.37 4.53
C LEU A 229 17.78 -10.49 4.40
N LYS A 230 18.32 -11.71 4.40
CA LYS A 230 19.75 -11.96 4.15
C LYS A 230 20.15 -11.51 2.73
N VAL A 231 19.37 -11.88 1.72
CA VAL A 231 19.58 -11.44 0.33
C VAL A 231 19.56 -9.91 0.24
N LEU A 232 18.54 -9.27 0.80
CA LEU A 232 18.43 -7.80 0.79
C LEU A 232 19.64 -7.12 1.46
N LYS A 233 20.12 -7.69 2.56
CA LYS A 233 21.30 -7.15 3.27
C LYS A 233 22.60 -7.41 2.52
N SER A 234 22.86 -8.65 2.11
CA SER A 234 24.15 -9.06 1.53
C SER A 234 24.36 -8.59 0.11
N GLU A 235 23.32 -8.63 -0.73
CA GLU A 235 23.45 -8.30 -2.16
C GLU A 235 23.13 -6.83 -2.46
N TYR A 236 22.25 -6.20 -1.66
CA TYR A 236 21.79 -4.84 -1.94
C TYR A 236 22.17 -3.83 -0.86
N ASP A 237 22.90 -4.25 0.20
CA ASP A 237 23.33 -3.38 1.31
C ASP A 237 22.14 -2.65 1.97
N VAL A 238 20.98 -3.31 2.03
CA VAL A 238 19.80 -2.77 2.69
C VAL A 238 19.99 -2.80 4.20
N SER A 239 19.72 -1.68 4.86
CA SER A 239 19.82 -1.55 6.31
C SER A 239 18.51 -1.12 6.97
N GLU A 240 17.51 -0.71 6.17
CA GLU A 240 16.19 -0.29 6.63
C GLU A 240 15.09 -1.07 5.90
N ILE A 241 14.21 -1.73 6.67
CA ILE A 241 13.12 -2.56 6.15
C ILE A 241 11.75 -2.04 6.61
N GLU A 242 10.76 -2.04 5.71
CA GLU A 242 9.36 -1.89 6.08
C GLU A 242 8.59 -3.16 5.75
N PHE A 243 8.00 -3.80 6.77
CA PHE A 243 7.07 -4.91 6.57
C PHE A 243 5.68 -4.38 6.20
N LEU A 244 5.23 -4.63 4.96
CA LEU A 244 3.97 -4.13 4.40
C LEU A 244 2.77 -5.03 4.68
N ASP A 245 2.88 -5.95 5.60
CA ASP A 245 1.79 -6.81 6.00
C ASP A 245 0.58 -5.99 6.48
N ASP A 246 -0.64 -6.40 6.15
CA ASP A 246 -1.87 -5.77 6.67
C ASP A 246 -1.92 -5.75 8.21
N THR A 247 -1.37 -6.79 8.84
CA THR A 247 -1.23 -6.91 10.29
C THR A 247 -0.06 -7.84 10.60
N PHE A 248 1.13 -7.31 10.68
CA PHE A 248 2.37 -8.08 10.91
C PHE A 248 2.30 -8.91 12.19
N THR A 249 1.72 -8.36 13.25
CA THR A 249 1.65 -8.95 14.59
C THR A 249 0.46 -9.92 14.81
N LEU A 250 -0.23 -10.33 13.74
CA LEU A 250 -1.44 -11.16 13.88
C LEU A 250 -1.13 -12.53 14.54
N ASN A 251 0.01 -13.13 14.21
CA ASN A 251 0.51 -14.33 14.86
C ASN A 251 1.80 -14.02 15.63
N SER A 252 1.68 -13.77 16.92
CA SER A 252 2.80 -13.36 17.78
C SER A 252 3.93 -14.40 17.81
N ARG A 253 3.63 -15.72 17.89
CA ARG A 253 4.64 -16.79 17.90
C ARG A 253 5.49 -16.78 16.63
N ARG A 254 4.85 -16.55 15.47
CA ARG A 254 5.58 -16.43 14.21
C ARG A 254 6.50 -15.23 14.19
N VAL A 255 6.03 -14.05 14.65
CA VAL A 255 6.84 -12.84 14.71
C VAL A 255 7.99 -13.00 15.71
N GLU A 256 7.75 -13.59 16.88
CA GLU A 256 8.81 -13.93 17.84
C GLU A 256 9.89 -14.77 17.15
N LYS A 257 9.51 -15.82 16.40
CA LYS A 257 10.48 -16.66 15.69
C LYS A 257 11.24 -15.93 14.58
N ILE A 258 10.60 -15.03 13.83
CA ILE A 258 11.29 -14.15 12.86
C ILE A 258 12.34 -13.30 13.59
N CYS A 259 11.96 -12.66 14.70
CA CYS A 259 12.87 -11.84 15.48
C CYS A 259 14.04 -12.64 16.05
N ASP A 260 13.78 -13.85 16.60
CA ASP A 260 14.83 -14.72 17.13
C ASP A 260 15.84 -15.13 16.03
N LEU A 261 15.34 -15.47 14.84
CA LEU A 261 16.19 -15.78 13.68
C LEU A 261 17.00 -14.55 13.22
N MET A 262 16.37 -13.36 13.14
CA MET A 262 17.09 -12.12 12.79
C MET A 262 18.23 -11.82 13.76
N ILE A 263 18.00 -12.04 15.06
CA ILE A 263 19.01 -11.84 16.11
C ILE A 263 20.12 -12.89 15.99
N LYS A 264 19.75 -14.17 15.85
CA LYS A 264 20.71 -15.28 15.72
C LYS A 264 21.62 -15.12 14.51
N GLU A 265 21.07 -14.67 13.39
CA GLU A 265 21.82 -14.43 12.13
C GLU A 265 22.55 -13.07 12.12
N ASN A 266 22.50 -12.30 13.21
CA ASN A 266 23.15 -10.99 13.32
C ASN A 266 22.79 -10.04 12.16
N LEU A 267 21.52 -10.01 11.73
CA LEU A 267 21.12 -9.22 10.57
C LEU A 267 21.29 -7.72 10.82
N ASN A 268 21.16 -7.26 12.06
CA ASN A 268 21.33 -5.84 12.43
C ASN A 268 20.58 -4.88 11.51
N LEU A 269 19.34 -5.25 11.15
CA LEU A 269 18.45 -4.43 10.33
C LEU A 269 17.61 -3.53 11.21
N SER A 270 17.41 -2.29 10.76
CA SER A 270 16.43 -1.37 11.32
C SER A 270 15.11 -1.57 10.59
N TRP A 271 13.97 -1.61 11.30
CA TRP A 271 12.72 -1.93 10.63
C TRP A 271 11.46 -1.37 11.30
N SER A 272 10.40 -1.29 10.49
CA SER A 272 9.06 -0.88 10.88
C SER A 272 7.99 -1.84 10.37
N ALA A 273 6.82 -1.85 11.02
CA ALA A 273 5.70 -2.70 10.61
C ALA A 273 4.35 -2.13 11.02
N SER A 274 3.29 -2.58 10.33
CA SER A 274 1.90 -2.27 10.68
C SER A 274 1.33 -3.29 11.66
N SER A 275 0.56 -2.80 12.63
CA SER A 275 -0.06 -3.62 13.66
C SER A 275 -1.46 -3.14 14.01
N ARG A 276 -2.29 -4.06 14.50
CA ARG A 276 -3.52 -3.70 15.18
C ARG A 276 -3.27 -3.55 16.69
N VAL A 277 -4.01 -2.67 17.33
CA VAL A 277 -3.85 -2.40 18.77
C VAL A 277 -4.14 -3.63 19.66
N ASN A 278 -4.93 -4.59 19.17
CA ASN A 278 -5.30 -5.80 19.91
C ASN A 278 -4.43 -7.03 19.60
N THR A 279 -3.35 -6.86 18.80
CA THR A 279 -2.43 -7.97 18.44
C THR A 279 -1.02 -7.78 18.98
N ILE A 280 -0.77 -6.74 19.79
CA ILE A 280 0.54 -6.46 20.35
C ILE A 280 0.53 -6.70 21.87
N THR A 281 1.56 -7.40 22.38
CA THR A 281 1.81 -7.65 23.80
C THR A 281 3.17 -7.09 24.21
N GLN A 282 3.41 -6.90 25.51
CA GLN A 282 4.69 -6.39 25.97
C GLN A 282 5.85 -7.30 25.55
N ARG A 283 5.71 -8.62 25.79
CA ARG A 283 6.72 -9.60 25.37
C ARG A 283 7.05 -9.51 23.89
N LEU A 284 6.01 -9.41 23.03
CA LEU A 284 6.22 -9.28 21.59
C LEU A 284 6.95 -7.97 21.23
N ALA A 285 6.55 -6.85 21.83
CA ALA A 285 7.19 -5.56 21.59
C ALA A 285 8.66 -5.57 22.02
N ASP A 286 8.98 -6.18 23.18
CA ASP A 286 10.34 -6.26 23.69
C ASP A 286 11.26 -7.07 22.75
N ILE A 287 10.80 -8.21 22.21
CA ILE A 287 11.61 -8.99 21.28
C ILE A 287 11.72 -8.30 19.91
N MET A 288 10.65 -7.67 19.43
CA MET A 288 10.70 -6.85 18.22
C MET A 288 11.74 -5.73 18.34
N LYS A 289 11.80 -5.05 19.49
CA LYS A 289 12.82 -4.02 19.75
C LYS A 289 14.23 -4.61 19.68
N LYS A 290 14.48 -5.75 20.33
CA LYS A 290 15.77 -6.43 20.30
C LYS A 290 16.20 -6.82 18.87
N ALA A 291 15.23 -7.16 18.02
CA ALA A 291 15.46 -7.49 16.62
C ALA A 291 15.58 -6.26 15.70
N GLY A 292 15.58 -5.02 16.24
CA GLY A 292 15.79 -3.79 15.49
C GLY A 292 14.52 -3.03 15.10
N CYS A 293 13.35 -3.39 15.64
CA CYS A 293 12.12 -2.62 15.40
C CYS A 293 12.23 -1.22 16.02
N HIS A 294 12.09 -0.19 15.20
CA HIS A 294 12.11 1.20 15.67
C HIS A 294 10.74 1.89 15.62
N THR A 295 9.80 1.42 14.79
CA THR A 295 8.48 2.06 14.64
C THR A 295 7.38 1.04 14.36
N ILE A 296 6.27 1.17 15.06
CA ILE A 296 5.03 0.42 14.81
C ILE A 296 3.93 1.38 14.39
N TYR A 297 3.31 1.08 13.24
CA TYR A 297 2.12 1.77 12.74
C TYR A 297 0.86 1.13 13.34
N LEU A 298 0.18 1.84 14.23
CA LEU A 298 -1.00 1.37 14.93
C LEU A 298 -2.29 1.89 14.27
N GLY A 299 -3.11 1.01 13.74
CA GLY A 299 -4.44 1.35 13.24
C GLY A 299 -5.41 1.62 14.38
N ILE A 300 -5.50 2.87 14.84
CA ILE A 300 -6.36 3.33 15.95
C ILE A 300 -7.71 3.81 15.44
N GLU A 301 -7.73 4.51 14.33
CA GLU A 301 -8.81 5.07 13.53
C GLU A 301 -9.64 6.16 14.23
N SER A 302 -10.09 5.99 15.47
CA SER A 302 -10.91 6.98 16.15
C SER A 302 -10.74 6.97 17.68
N GLY A 303 -10.92 8.13 18.29
CA GLY A 303 -11.04 8.27 19.74
C GLY A 303 -12.49 8.12 20.25
N SER A 304 -13.43 7.78 19.37
CA SER A 304 -14.84 7.56 19.70
C SER A 304 -15.21 6.09 19.51
N GLN A 305 -15.64 5.41 20.59
CA GLN A 305 -16.09 4.02 20.50
C GLN A 305 -17.20 3.86 19.46
N LYS A 306 -18.19 4.76 19.47
CA LYS A 306 -19.29 4.76 18.49
C LYS A 306 -18.80 4.75 17.05
N ILE A 307 -17.72 5.49 16.73
CA ILE A 307 -17.15 5.50 15.38
C ILE A 307 -16.40 4.22 15.09
N LEU A 308 -15.63 3.68 16.05
CA LEU A 308 -14.96 2.38 15.92
C LEU A 308 -15.96 1.25 15.62
N ASP A 309 -17.12 1.29 16.27
CA ASP A 309 -18.20 0.31 16.06
C ASP A 309 -18.84 0.49 14.67
N LEU A 310 -19.10 1.73 14.24
CA LEU A 310 -19.63 2.04 12.91
C LEU A 310 -18.73 1.54 11.77
N ILE A 311 -17.42 1.70 11.91
CA ILE A 311 -16.45 1.22 10.90
C ILE A 311 -16.09 -0.25 11.09
N GLN A 312 -16.71 -0.94 12.04
CA GLN A 312 -16.45 -2.35 12.36
C GLN A 312 -14.95 -2.64 12.60
N LYS A 313 -14.27 -1.72 13.29
CA LYS A 313 -12.84 -1.90 13.58
C LYS A 313 -12.60 -3.07 14.55
N GLY A 314 -13.56 -3.40 15.43
CA GLY A 314 -13.46 -4.51 16.38
C GLY A 314 -12.39 -4.29 17.46
N ILE A 315 -12.20 -3.05 17.90
CA ILE A 315 -11.30 -2.66 18.98
C ILE A 315 -12.00 -1.67 19.92
N SER A 316 -11.46 -1.51 21.14
CA SER A 316 -11.88 -0.46 22.04
C SER A 316 -10.84 0.67 22.14
N VAL A 317 -11.30 1.86 22.55
CA VAL A 317 -10.44 3.00 22.85
C VAL A 317 -9.42 2.65 23.94
N ILE A 318 -9.81 1.83 24.93
CA ILE A 318 -8.93 1.35 26.00
C ILE A 318 -7.82 0.44 25.45
N GLN A 319 -8.14 -0.44 24.50
CA GLN A 319 -7.13 -1.28 23.85
C GLN A 319 -6.11 -0.43 23.08
N ALA A 320 -6.55 0.66 22.44
CA ALA A 320 -5.63 1.57 21.75
C ALA A 320 -4.68 2.28 22.75
N GLU A 321 -5.18 2.70 23.92
CA GLU A 321 -4.33 3.28 24.97
C GLU A 321 -3.27 2.28 25.47
N LYS A 322 -3.71 1.04 25.78
CA LYS A 322 -2.81 -0.03 26.24
C LYS A 322 -1.74 -0.36 25.19
N ALA A 323 -2.12 -0.49 23.92
CA ALA A 323 -1.18 -0.80 22.86
C ALA A 323 -0.09 0.27 22.70
N VAL A 324 -0.47 1.55 22.73
CA VAL A 324 0.51 2.66 22.68
C VAL A 324 1.44 2.62 23.89
N GLN A 325 0.93 2.33 25.10
CA GLN A 325 1.77 2.19 26.29
C GLN A 325 2.76 1.03 26.16
N ILE A 326 2.33 -0.13 25.65
CA ILE A 326 3.18 -1.30 25.40
C ILE A 326 4.33 -0.93 24.44
N VAL A 327 4.01 -0.36 23.28
CA VAL A 327 5.00 0.03 22.27
C VAL A 327 6.01 1.01 22.84
N LYS A 328 5.55 1.98 23.62
CA LYS A 328 6.42 2.99 24.24
C LYS A 328 7.30 2.43 25.36
N ARG A 329 6.80 1.50 26.19
CA ARG A 329 7.60 0.82 27.22
C ARG A 329 8.73 0.00 26.61
N ALA A 330 8.52 -0.57 25.41
CA ALA A 330 9.55 -1.27 24.66
C ALA A 330 10.53 -0.32 23.94
N ASP A 331 10.44 0.99 24.15
CA ASP A 331 11.24 2.01 23.45
C ASP A 331 11.13 1.92 21.92
N ILE A 332 9.93 1.64 21.43
CA ILE A 332 9.57 1.67 20.01
C ILE A 332 8.74 2.93 19.75
N ASN A 333 8.94 3.58 18.61
CA ASN A 333 8.10 4.69 18.20
C ASN A 333 6.70 4.19 17.83
N ALA A 334 5.67 4.84 18.38
CA ALA A 334 4.28 4.59 18.02
C ALA A 334 3.81 5.66 17.02
N LEU A 335 3.43 5.23 15.81
CA LEU A 335 2.70 6.03 14.84
C LEU A 335 1.23 5.61 14.88
N GLY A 336 0.32 6.53 15.15
CA GLY A 336 -1.12 6.25 15.18
C GLY A 336 -1.81 6.73 13.92
N SER A 337 -2.56 5.84 13.24
CA SER A 337 -3.41 6.21 12.11
C SER A 337 -4.83 6.50 12.59
N PHE A 338 -5.41 7.59 12.05
CA PHE A 338 -6.77 8.06 12.38
C PHE A 338 -7.53 8.42 11.10
N ILE A 339 -8.83 8.14 11.11
CA ILE A 339 -9.75 8.45 10.02
C ILE A 339 -10.80 9.44 10.52
N ILE A 340 -11.07 10.49 9.73
CA ILE A 340 -12.15 11.45 9.97
C ILE A 340 -13.09 11.50 8.76
N GLY A 341 -14.33 11.91 8.99
CA GLY A 341 -15.33 12.00 7.92
C GLY A 341 -16.03 10.68 7.63
N VAL A 342 -16.06 9.76 8.59
CA VAL A 342 -16.88 8.54 8.52
C VAL A 342 -18.36 8.92 8.45
N PRO A 343 -19.20 8.29 7.61
CA PRO A 343 -20.65 8.51 7.64
C PRO A 343 -21.24 8.31 9.04
N GLY A 344 -21.95 9.30 9.56
CA GLY A 344 -22.45 9.33 10.93
C GLY A 344 -21.51 9.97 11.96
N GLU A 345 -20.35 10.45 11.54
CA GLU A 345 -19.45 11.24 12.37
C GLU A 345 -19.97 12.69 12.53
N THR A 346 -19.60 13.32 13.64
CA THR A 346 -19.94 14.70 13.98
C THR A 346 -18.69 15.50 14.32
N ALA A 347 -18.77 16.82 14.30
CA ALA A 347 -17.70 17.69 14.78
C ALA A 347 -17.28 17.36 16.22
N LYS A 348 -18.22 16.89 17.07
CA LYS A 348 -17.93 16.46 18.45
C LYS A 348 -17.06 15.19 18.48
N SER A 349 -17.35 14.19 17.63
CA SER A 349 -16.56 12.96 17.54
C SER A 349 -15.17 13.22 16.93
N ILE A 350 -15.05 14.08 15.92
CA ILE A 350 -13.76 14.49 15.36
C ILE A 350 -12.89 15.18 16.44
N LYS A 351 -13.47 16.13 17.18
CA LYS A 351 -12.78 16.78 18.30
C LYS A 351 -12.32 15.76 19.36
N LYS A 352 -13.14 14.72 19.63
CA LYS A 352 -12.80 13.64 20.58
C LYS A 352 -11.61 12.84 20.05
N THR A 353 -11.59 12.50 18.75
CA THR A 353 -10.48 11.79 18.11
C THR A 353 -9.20 12.60 18.14
N ILE A 354 -9.22 13.90 17.83
CA ILE A 354 -8.05 14.78 17.90
C ILE A 354 -7.49 14.88 19.32
N ARG A 355 -8.38 15.08 20.33
CA ARG A 355 -7.96 15.10 21.75
C ARG A 355 -7.35 13.76 22.16
N PHE A 356 -7.95 12.66 21.72
CA PHE A 356 -7.45 11.31 22.00
C PHE A 356 -6.04 11.09 21.44
N ALA A 357 -5.82 11.41 20.18
CA ALA A 357 -4.50 11.31 19.54
C ALA A 357 -3.44 12.11 20.33
N LYS A 358 -3.78 13.31 20.82
CA LYS A 358 -2.88 14.12 21.64
C LYS A 358 -2.58 13.47 23.00
N ARG A 359 -3.61 12.90 23.67
CA ARG A 359 -3.51 12.25 24.99
C ARG A 359 -2.67 10.98 24.94
N LEU A 360 -2.74 10.22 23.85
CA LEU A 360 -1.95 8.99 23.65
C LEU A 360 -0.44 9.21 23.64
N ASN A 361 0.01 10.45 23.49
CA ASN A 361 1.43 10.78 23.46
C ASN A 361 2.22 9.98 22.41
N LEU A 362 1.62 9.83 21.23
CA LEU A 362 2.24 9.19 20.08
C LEU A 362 3.48 9.97 19.60
N ASN A 363 4.43 9.26 18.99
CA ASN A 363 5.59 9.88 18.34
C ASN A 363 5.18 10.56 17.05
N PHE A 364 4.30 9.90 16.27
CA PHE A 364 3.78 10.42 15.00
C PHE A 364 2.30 10.11 14.87
N VAL A 365 1.62 10.88 14.03
CA VAL A 365 0.23 10.62 13.64
C VAL A 365 0.05 10.75 12.14
N GLN A 366 -0.84 9.93 11.61
CA GLN A 366 -1.42 10.08 10.29
C GLN A 366 -2.92 10.29 10.45
N PHE A 367 -3.44 11.41 9.95
CA PHE A 367 -4.87 11.64 9.80
C PHE A 367 -5.25 11.52 8.33
N SER A 368 -6.34 10.86 8.05
CA SER A 368 -6.89 10.74 6.71
C SER A 368 -8.38 11.04 6.68
N ILE A 369 -8.86 11.54 5.56
CA ILE A 369 -10.29 11.64 5.28
C ILE A 369 -10.79 10.26 4.83
N CYS A 370 -11.93 9.86 5.37
CA CYS A 370 -12.57 8.60 5.04
C CYS A 370 -12.89 8.53 3.55
N THR A 371 -12.20 7.66 2.83
CA THR A 371 -12.31 7.51 1.37
C THR A 371 -12.94 6.16 1.04
N PRO A 372 -14.08 6.11 0.35
CA PRO A 372 -14.74 4.88 -0.05
C PRO A 372 -14.06 4.31 -1.31
N TYR A 373 -13.03 3.49 -1.12
CA TYR A 373 -12.34 2.85 -2.25
C TYR A 373 -13.19 1.74 -2.88
N PRO A 374 -13.13 1.54 -4.20
CA PRO A 374 -13.78 0.40 -4.88
C PRO A 374 -13.46 -0.92 -4.20
N GLY A 375 -14.41 -1.85 -4.21
CA GLY A 375 -14.30 -3.14 -3.54
C GLY A 375 -14.64 -3.10 -2.05
N THR A 376 -14.50 -1.96 -1.36
CA THR A 376 -14.83 -1.85 0.07
C THR A 376 -16.33 -1.87 0.33
N ARG A 377 -16.70 -2.38 1.49
CA ARG A 377 -18.10 -2.31 1.96
C ARG A 377 -18.57 -0.87 2.14
N LEU A 378 -17.67 0.03 2.52
CA LEU A 378 -17.95 1.46 2.60
C LEU A 378 -18.34 2.04 1.23
N TYR A 379 -17.66 1.64 0.15
CA TYR A 379 -17.99 2.09 -1.20
C TYR A 379 -19.41 1.66 -1.61
N LYS A 380 -19.79 0.40 -1.34
CA LYS A 380 -21.13 -0.09 -1.59
C LYS A 380 -22.18 0.72 -0.84
N ILE A 381 -22.00 0.92 0.47
CA ILE A 381 -22.89 1.74 1.31
C ILE A 381 -22.97 3.18 0.79
N ALA A 382 -21.85 3.78 0.42
CA ALA A 382 -21.81 5.16 -0.07
C ALA A 382 -22.53 5.29 -1.42
N LYS A 383 -22.39 4.32 -2.31
CA LYS A 383 -23.08 4.27 -3.61
C LYS A 383 -24.59 4.11 -3.42
N GLU A 384 -25.04 3.14 -2.63
CA GLU A 384 -26.44 2.87 -2.34
C GLU A 384 -27.17 4.06 -1.71
N LYS A 385 -26.47 4.81 -0.84
CA LYS A 385 -27.02 5.99 -0.15
C LYS A 385 -26.82 7.30 -0.92
N GLY A 386 -26.30 7.29 -2.13
CA GLY A 386 -26.03 8.52 -2.91
C GLY A 386 -25.05 9.47 -2.24
N LEU A 387 -24.07 8.96 -1.50
CA LEU A 387 -23.08 9.75 -0.77
C LEU A 387 -21.83 10.06 -1.60
N ILE A 388 -21.58 9.39 -2.71
CA ILE A 388 -20.42 9.63 -3.56
C ILE A 388 -20.54 11.02 -4.19
N LEU A 389 -19.50 11.85 -4.03
CA LEU A 389 -19.43 13.22 -4.55
C LEU A 389 -18.84 13.30 -5.95
N THR A 390 -17.97 12.37 -6.30
CA THR A 390 -17.27 12.36 -7.57
C THR A 390 -16.82 10.96 -7.93
N GLN A 391 -16.75 10.66 -9.22
CA GLN A 391 -16.12 9.44 -9.77
C GLN A 391 -14.75 9.73 -10.39
N ASP A 392 -14.24 10.95 -10.22
CA ASP A 392 -12.87 11.28 -10.58
C ASP A 392 -11.89 10.56 -9.64
N TRP A 393 -11.33 9.45 -10.12
CA TRP A 393 -10.44 8.59 -9.34
C TRP A 393 -9.17 9.30 -8.86
N SER A 394 -8.69 10.33 -9.56
CA SER A 394 -7.53 11.12 -9.13
C SER A 394 -7.73 11.82 -7.78
N LYS A 395 -8.99 12.04 -7.38
CA LYS A 395 -9.37 12.64 -6.11
C LYS A 395 -9.52 11.61 -4.97
N TYR A 396 -9.45 10.32 -5.27
CA TYR A 396 -9.54 9.25 -4.26
C TYR A 396 -8.21 9.12 -3.52
N THR A 397 -7.80 10.22 -2.94
CA THR A 397 -6.68 10.32 -2.01
C THR A 397 -7.19 10.22 -0.57
N ILE A 398 -6.30 10.11 0.38
CA ILE A 398 -6.67 10.20 1.80
C ILE A 398 -6.85 11.64 2.29
N LEU A 399 -6.68 12.62 1.40
CA LEU A 399 -6.69 14.05 1.71
C LEU A 399 -7.93 14.77 1.21
N ASP A 400 -8.62 14.21 0.21
CA ASP A 400 -9.76 14.83 -0.44
C ASP A 400 -11.10 14.19 -0.02
N PRO A 401 -12.14 15.00 0.29
CA PRO A 401 -13.46 14.49 0.59
C PRO A 401 -14.19 14.13 -0.71
N VAL A 402 -14.21 12.85 -1.06
CA VAL A 402 -14.92 12.30 -2.23
C VAL A 402 -16.29 11.70 -1.87
N MET A 403 -16.66 11.77 -0.59
CA MET A 403 -17.91 11.26 -0.06
C MET A 403 -18.56 12.29 0.88
N LYS A 404 -19.89 12.39 0.83
CA LYS A 404 -20.67 13.18 1.78
C LYS A 404 -20.57 12.57 3.18
N THR A 405 -20.27 13.39 4.17
CA THR A 405 -20.45 13.05 5.59
C THR A 405 -21.67 13.85 6.08
N PRO A 406 -22.85 13.21 6.31
CA PRO A 406 -24.02 13.93 6.75
C PRO A 406 -23.75 14.80 7.99
N GLY A 407 -24.09 16.08 7.93
CA GLY A 407 -23.84 17.05 9.00
C GLY A 407 -22.46 17.70 9.01
N ILE A 408 -21.55 17.37 8.05
CA ILE A 408 -20.25 18.01 7.91
C ILE A 408 -19.98 18.27 6.43
N LEU A 409 -19.74 19.53 6.06
CA LEU A 409 -19.40 19.89 4.68
C LEU A 409 -17.97 19.44 4.32
N GLY A 410 -17.73 19.09 3.04
CA GLY A 410 -16.40 18.67 2.59
C GLY A 410 -15.31 19.70 2.87
N LYS A 411 -15.59 21.00 2.74
CA LYS A 411 -14.68 22.10 3.11
C LYS A 411 -14.33 22.08 4.60
N GLU A 412 -15.28 21.68 5.45
CA GLU A 412 -15.04 21.57 6.89
C GLU A 412 -14.17 20.36 7.23
N LEU A 413 -14.33 19.23 6.50
CA LEU A 413 -13.45 18.06 6.68
C LEU A 413 -11.99 18.41 6.40
N LYS A 414 -11.70 19.17 5.34
CA LYS A 414 -10.36 19.67 5.08
C LYS A 414 -9.84 20.57 6.21
N LYS A 415 -10.66 21.47 6.74
CA LYS A 415 -10.29 22.28 7.91
C LYS A 415 -10.04 21.42 9.15
N TRP A 416 -10.84 20.38 9.38
CA TRP A 416 -10.63 19.44 10.48
C TRP A 416 -9.35 18.66 10.33
N LEU A 417 -9.01 18.19 9.12
CA LEU A 417 -7.76 17.51 8.83
C LEU A 417 -6.56 18.40 9.18
N MET A 418 -6.57 19.64 8.69
CA MET A 418 -5.52 20.61 8.99
C MET A 418 -5.40 20.89 10.50
N ARG A 419 -6.56 21.12 11.19
CA ARG A 419 -6.58 21.31 12.64
C ARG A 419 -6.00 20.11 13.39
N ALA A 420 -6.29 18.89 12.93
CA ALA A 420 -5.78 17.67 13.54
C ALA A 420 -4.24 17.64 13.49
N TYR A 421 -3.67 17.86 12.31
CA TYR A 421 -2.21 17.90 12.13
C TYR A 421 -1.56 19.04 12.93
N LEU A 422 -2.05 20.28 12.80
CA LEU A 422 -1.48 21.43 13.51
C LEU A 422 -1.56 21.25 15.02
N SER A 423 -2.73 20.83 15.55
CA SER A 423 -2.90 20.65 16.99
C SER A 423 -2.06 19.51 17.56
N PHE A 424 -1.64 18.54 16.76
CA PHE A 424 -0.75 17.47 17.17
C PHE A 424 0.71 17.89 17.10
N TYR A 425 1.18 18.40 15.97
CA TYR A 425 2.60 18.68 15.72
C TYR A 425 3.09 19.99 16.33
N LEU A 426 2.19 20.94 16.62
CA LEU A 426 2.53 22.18 17.34
C LEU A 426 2.43 22.07 18.87
N ARG A 427 2.32 20.85 19.44
CA ARG A 427 2.35 20.67 20.90
C ARG A 427 3.73 21.04 21.46
N PRO A 428 3.79 21.81 22.56
CA PRO A 428 5.07 22.18 23.18
C PRO A 428 5.96 20.97 23.46
N LYS A 429 5.37 19.88 23.99
CA LYS A 429 6.09 18.63 24.26
C LYS A 429 6.72 18.03 23.00
N PHE A 430 5.99 17.98 21.88
CA PHE A 430 6.48 17.45 20.61
C PHE A 430 7.65 18.33 20.09
N LEU A 431 7.48 19.65 20.10
CA LEU A 431 8.51 20.59 19.66
C LEU A 431 9.79 20.45 20.51
N PHE A 432 9.63 20.35 21.83
CA PHE A 432 10.76 20.15 22.75
C PHE A 432 11.48 18.82 22.48
N GLU A 433 10.74 17.72 22.27
CA GLU A 433 11.32 16.42 21.94
C GLU A 433 12.08 16.43 20.59
N GLN A 434 11.58 17.16 19.58
CA GLN A 434 12.28 17.28 18.29
C GLN A 434 13.58 18.09 18.43
N ILE A 435 13.57 19.18 19.18
CA ILE A 435 14.76 20.00 19.46
C ILE A 435 15.81 19.15 20.19
N ARG A 436 15.40 18.39 21.21
CA ARG A 436 16.29 17.53 21.99
C ARG A 436 16.92 16.41 21.14
N ARG A 437 16.14 15.81 20.19
CA ARG A 437 16.63 14.74 19.31
C ARG A 437 17.48 15.25 18.16
N ARG A 438 17.59 16.57 17.95
CA ARG A 438 18.22 17.23 16.79
C ARG A 438 17.67 16.73 15.44
N ASP A 439 16.48 16.15 15.43
CA ASP A 439 15.82 15.57 14.25
C ASP A 439 14.73 16.52 13.74
N LEU A 440 15.16 17.53 12.99
CA LEU A 440 14.25 18.46 12.32
C LEU A 440 13.70 17.94 10.99
N PHE A 441 14.08 16.73 10.57
CA PHE A 441 13.72 16.19 9.27
C PHE A 441 12.20 16.00 9.13
N PHE A 442 11.57 15.31 10.07
CA PHE A 442 10.11 15.12 10.07
C PHE A 442 9.36 16.42 10.34
N PHE A 443 9.91 17.32 11.15
CA PHE A 443 9.31 18.63 11.41
C PHE A 443 9.29 19.49 10.13
N LYS A 444 10.40 19.60 9.41
CA LYS A 444 10.49 20.32 8.13
C LYS A 444 9.54 19.71 7.09
N LYS A 445 9.39 18.38 7.04
CA LYS A 445 8.48 17.69 6.12
C LYS A 445 7.02 17.90 6.50
N ALA A 446 6.64 17.78 7.77
CA ALA A 446 5.28 18.05 8.23
C ALA A 446 4.87 19.50 8.00
N LEU A 447 5.80 20.44 8.21
CA LEU A 447 5.59 21.88 7.92
C LEU A 447 5.43 22.12 6.40
N LYS A 448 6.27 21.50 5.58
CA LYS A 448 6.21 21.61 4.11
C LYS A 448 4.93 20.99 3.55
N ALA A 449 4.52 19.82 4.06
CA ALA A 449 3.25 19.21 3.69
C ALA A 449 2.06 20.08 4.08
N GLY A 450 2.06 20.65 5.29
CA GLY A 450 1.04 21.60 5.74
C GLY A 450 1.01 22.89 4.91
N LEU A 451 2.16 23.46 4.57
CA LEU A 451 2.29 24.69 3.76
C LEU A 451 1.89 24.45 2.31
N ASN A 452 2.26 23.33 1.70
CA ASN A 452 1.83 23.00 0.34
C ASN A 452 0.32 22.77 0.27
N TYR A 453 -0.29 22.28 1.34
CA TYR A 453 -1.74 22.11 1.44
C TYR A 453 -2.52 23.42 1.61
N VAL A 454 -1.87 24.47 2.13
CA VAL A 454 -2.46 25.84 2.26
C VAL A 454 -2.40 26.60 0.94
N LYS A 455 -1.50 26.23 0.03
CA LYS A 455 -1.29 26.92 -1.28
C LYS A 455 -2.10 26.32 -2.44
N GLY A 456 -2.72 25.16 -2.30
CA GLY A 456 -3.62 24.52 -3.27
C GLY A 456 -5.04 24.37 -2.71
#